data_930a50bdef2bcb6cefa4c0beee159fbe
#
_entry.id   930a50bdef2bcb6cefa4c0beee159fbe
#
_cell.length_a   1.000
_cell.length_b   1.000
_cell.length_c   1.000
_cell.angle_alpha   90.00
_cell.angle_beta   90.00
_cell.angle_gamma   90.00
#
_symmetry.space_group_name_H-M   'P 1'
#
loop_
_entity.id
_entity.type
_entity.pdbx_description
1 polymer ?
#
loop_
_entity_poly.entity_id
_entity_poly.type
_entity_poly.pdbx_seq_one_letter_code
_entity_poly.pdbx_strand_id
1 'polypeptide(L)'
;MIIGAGVAGEKVYKEILGSKSIYKEVICFIDDEPSKWNRTIHGVSIYGGRDKIIEAVNKYKIEEIMVAMPSASKRDLIDIFNI
;
A
#
# COMPACT_ATOMS: atom_id res chain seq x y z
N MET A 1 -0.74 -1.66 -5.55
CA MET A 1 -0.99 -0.91 -4.30
C MET A 1 -0.33 -1.62 -3.13
N ILE A 2 0.36 -0.87 -2.31
CA ILE A 2 0.99 -1.42 -1.10
C ILE A 2 0.21 -0.93 0.12
N ILE A 3 -0.24 -1.85 0.96
CA ILE A 3 -0.90 -1.51 2.22
C ILE A 3 0.17 -1.52 3.31
N GLY A 4 0.43 -0.36 3.88
CA GLY A 4 1.50 -0.09 4.82
C GLY A 4 2.52 0.88 4.22
N ALA A 5 2.63 2.08 4.79
CA ALA A 5 3.52 3.14 4.30
C ALA A 5 4.62 3.46 5.30
N GLY A 6 5.01 2.46 6.10
CA GLY A 6 6.15 2.56 7.00
C GLY A 6 7.41 1.97 6.38
N VAL A 7 8.34 1.57 7.24
CA VAL A 7 9.64 1.01 6.81
C VAL A 7 9.45 -0.23 5.93
N ALA A 8 8.53 -1.12 6.31
CA ALA A 8 8.30 -2.35 5.55
C ALA A 8 7.70 -2.06 4.17
N GLY A 9 6.76 -1.12 4.08
CA GLY A 9 6.17 -0.73 2.79
C GLY A 9 7.18 -0.07 1.86
N GLU A 10 8.02 0.80 2.39
CA GLU A 10 9.10 1.40 1.61
C GLU A 10 10.09 0.35 1.11
N LYS A 11 10.41 -0.63 1.94
CA LYS A 11 11.30 -1.73 1.54
C LYS A 11 10.72 -2.55 0.39
N VAL A 12 9.43 -2.88 0.47
CA VAL A 12 8.73 -3.59 -0.61
C VAL A 12 8.77 -2.75 -1.90
N TYR A 13 8.51 -1.46 -1.80
CA TYR A 13 8.61 -0.55 -2.95
C TYR A 13 9.98 -0.61 -3.61
N LYS A 14 11.05 -0.51 -2.81
CA LYS A 14 12.42 -0.56 -3.33
C LYS A 14 12.75 -1.90 -3.98
N GLU A 15 12.26 -3.00 -3.42
CA GLU A 15 12.46 -4.33 -4.01
C GLU A 15 11.78 -4.45 -5.37
N ILE A 16 10.56 -3.94 -5.49
CA ILE A 16 9.85 -3.94 -6.78
C ILE A 16 10.60 -3.09 -7.80
N LEU A 17 10.99 -1.88 -7.41
CA LEU A 17 11.69 -0.95 -8.30
C LEU A 17 13.04 -1.48 -8.76
N GLY A 18 13.77 -2.16 -7.87
CA GLY A 18 15.11 -2.68 -8.14
C GLY A 18 15.14 -4.02 -8.85
N SER A 19 14.02 -4.69 -9.01
CA SER A 19 13.98 -6.02 -9.62
C SER A 19 13.77 -5.95 -11.13
N LYS A 20 14.68 -6.54 -11.87
CA LYS A 20 14.57 -6.61 -13.34
C LYS A 20 13.56 -7.67 -13.81
N SER A 21 13.19 -8.59 -12.93
CA SER A 21 12.25 -9.66 -13.25
C SER A 21 10.82 -9.35 -12.83
N ILE A 22 10.60 -8.27 -12.08
CA ILE A 22 9.27 -7.86 -11.62
C ILE A 22 8.83 -6.65 -12.44
N TYR A 23 7.84 -6.85 -13.31
CA TYR A 23 7.27 -5.77 -14.13
C TYR A 23 6.02 -5.24 -13.46
N LYS A 24 6.19 -4.54 -12.34
CA LYS A 24 5.09 -3.97 -11.57
C LYS A 24 5.33 -2.49 -11.33
N GLU A 25 4.24 -1.74 -11.32
CA GLU A 25 4.24 -0.33 -10.98
C GLU A 25 3.46 -0.12 -9.69
N VAL A 26 4.06 0.56 -8.72
CA VAL A 26 3.37 0.91 -7.49
C VAL A 26 2.61 2.21 -7.71
N ILE A 27 1.30 2.14 -7.73
CA ILE A 27 0.43 3.28 -8.02
C ILE A 27 0.18 4.12 -6.77
N CYS A 28 -0.02 3.48 -5.61
CA CYS A 28 -0.26 4.19 -4.36
C CYS A 28 0.03 3.30 -3.15
N PHE A 29 0.13 3.96 -1.99
CA PHE A 29 0.17 3.32 -0.68
C PHE A 29 -1.15 3.54 0.06
N ILE A 30 -1.48 2.64 0.96
CA ILE A 30 -2.54 2.79 1.96
C ILE A 30 -1.89 2.69 3.34
N ASP A 31 -2.26 3.58 4.25
CA ASP A 31 -1.81 3.52 5.64
C ASP A 31 -2.88 4.13 6.55
N ASP A 32 -3.18 3.47 7.67
CA ASP A 32 -4.22 3.92 8.58
C ASP A 32 -3.83 5.15 9.43
N GLU A 33 -2.56 5.55 9.40
CA GLU A 33 -2.09 6.73 10.13
C GLU A 33 -2.44 8.02 9.37
N PRO A 34 -3.41 8.82 9.87
CA PRO A 34 -3.87 10.02 9.14
C PRO A 34 -2.77 11.03 8.84
N SER A 35 -1.75 11.12 9.69
CA SER A 35 -0.65 12.06 9.47
C SER A 35 0.17 11.77 8.23
N LYS A 36 0.03 10.57 7.66
CA LYS A 36 0.74 10.17 6.44
C LYS A 36 -0.06 10.45 5.17
N TRP A 37 -1.34 10.71 5.27
CA TRP A 37 -2.21 10.88 4.10
C TRP A 37 -1.79 12.09 3.29
N ASN A 38 -1.90 11.98 1.98
CA ASN A 38 -1.51 13.00 0.99
C ASN A 38 0.00 13.32 0.98
N ARG A 39 0.80 12.52 1.67
CA ARG A 39 2.25 12.55 1.55
C ARG A 39 2.68 11.56 0.49
N THR A 40 3.96 11.58 0.15
CA THR A 40 4.51 10.65 -0.84
C THR A 40 5.72 9.91 -0.28
N ILE A 41 5.92 8.70 -0.81
CA ILE A 41 7.15 7.92 -0.61
C ILE A 41 7.75 7.74 -2.00
N HIS A 42 8.93 8.31 -2.24
CA HIS A 42 9.58 8.29 -3.55
C HIS A 42 8.64 8.74 -4.68
N GLY A 43 7.84 9.76 -4.41
CA GLY A 43 6.89 10.30 -5.39
C GLY A 43 5.57 9.55 -5.51
N VAL A 44 5.40 8.44 -4.80
CA VAL A 44 4.16 7.65 -4.80
C VAL A 44 3.26 8.08 -3.64
N SER A 45 2.03 8.44 -3.94
CA SER A 45 1.10 9.00 -2.97
C SER A 45 0.63 7.97 -1.94
N ILE A 46 0.48 8.44 -0.69
CA ILE A 46 -0.25 7.72 0.35
C ILE A 46 -1.69 8.18 0.26
N TYR A 47 -2.54 7.35 -0.35
CA TYR A 47 -3.88 7.74 -0.77
C TYR A 47 -4.86 7.92 0.38
N GLY A 48 -4.76 7.10 1.39
CA GLY A 48 -5.64 7.15 2.55
C GLY A 48 -5.51 5.91 3.41
N GLY A 49 -6.46 5.70 4.32
CA GLY A 49 -6.54 4.53 5.17
C GLY A 49 -7.23 3.35 4.50
N ARG A 50 -7.46 2.28 5.27
CA ARG A 50 -8.10 1.07 4.72
C ARG A 50 -9.51 1.30 4.19
N ASP A 51 -10.19 2.32 4.65
CA ASP A 51 -11.51 2.72 4.14
C ASP A 51 -11.47 3.24 2.71
N LYS A 52 -10.29 3.55 2.19
CA LYS A 52 -10.09 4.05 0.84
C LYS A 52 -9.59 2.98 -0.14
N ILE A 53 -9.43 1.73 0.31
CA ILE A 53 -8.90 0.66 -0.55
C ILE A 53 -9.77 0.45 -1.79
N ILE A 54 -11.08 0.29 -1.62
CA ILE A 54 -11.99 0.06 -2.75
C ILE A 54 -12.02 1.25 -3.69
N GLU A 55 -12.07 2.47 -3.15
CA GLU A 55 -12.02 3.68 -3.97
C GLU A 55 -10.75 3.72 -4.82
N ALA A 56 -9.59 3.46 -4.22
CA ALA A 56 -8.32 3.46 -4.94
C ALA A 56 -8.27 2.36 -6.00
N VAL A 57 -8.74 1.16 -5.67
CA VAL A 57 -8.78 0.05 -6.62
C VAL A 57 -9.59 0.42 -7.86
N ASN A 58 -10.76 1.01 -7.67
CA ASN A 58 -11.62 1.41 -8.78
C ASN A 58 -11.07 2.59 -9.57
N LYS A 59 -10.53 3.59 -8.87
CA LYS A 59 -9.99 4.80 -9.50
C LYS A 59 -8.78 4.52 -10.38
N TYR A 60 -7.86 3.70 -9.89
CA TYR A 60 -6.59 3.46 -10.56
C TYR A 60 -6.52 2.11 -11.26
N LYS A 61 -7.59 1.34 -11.25
CA LYS A 61 -7.62 -0.01 -11.87
C LYS A 61 -6.54 -0.91 -11.29
N ILE A 62 -6.41 -0.92 -9.96
CA ILE A 62 -5.40 -1.71 -9.26
C ILE A 62 -5.63 -3.20 -9.53
N GLU A 63 -4.57 -3.88 -9.94
CA GLU A 63 -4.62 -5.32 -10.26
C GLU A 63 -4.07 -6.19 -9.13
N GLU A 64 -3.24 -5.63 -8.25
CA GLU A 64 -2.57 -6.40 -7.22
C GLU A 64 -2.39 -5.57 -5.95
N ILE A 65 -2.58 -6.21 -4.81
CA ILE A 65 -2.41 -5.59 -3.50
C ILE A 65 -1.38 -6.38 -2.71
N MET A 66 -0.38 -5.68 -2.18
CA MET A 66 0.64 -6.26 -1.31
C MET A 66 0.50 -5.67 0.08
N VAL A 67 0.41 -6.53 1.09
CA VAL A 67 0.28 -6.09 2.48
C VAL A 67 1.66 -6.10 3.13
N ALA A 68 2.12 -4.93 3.57
CA ALA A 68 3.42 -4.74 4.21
C ALA A 68 3.22 -4.12 5.60
N MET A 69 2.58 -4.87 6.49
CA MET A 69 2.22 -4.44 7.85
C MET A 69 2.69 -5.49 8.86
N PRO A 70 4.00 -5.59 9.14
CA PRO A 70 4.54 -6.64 10.02
C PRO A 70 4.03 -6.57 11.45
N SER A 71 3.60 -5.39 11.91
CA SER A 71 3.05 -5.20 13.25
C SER A 71 1.53 -5.30 13.30
N ALA A 72 0.88 -5.62 12.19
CA ALA A 72 -0.57 -5.72 12.15
C ALA A 72 -1.07 -6.90 13.00
N SER A 73 -2.16 -6.66 13.74
CA SER A 73 -2.82 -7.73 14.48
C SER A 73 -3.52 -8.70 13.51
N LYS A 74 -3.86 -9.88 14.00
CA LYS A 74 -4.66 -10.82 13.23
C LYS A 74 -5.99 -10.22 12.80
N ARG A 75 -6.61 -9.42 13.67
CA ARG A 75 -7.87 -8.72 13.37
C ARG A 75 -7.69 -7.71 12.24
N ASP A 76 -6.60 -6.94 12.25
CA ASP A 76 -6.31 -5.99 11.18
C ASP A 76 -6.19 -6.68 9.83
N LEU A 77 -5.49 -7.80 9.78
CA LEU A 77 -5.33 -8.56 8.54
C LEU A 77 -6.66 -9.11 8.05
N ILE A 78 -7.50 -9.62 8.96
CA ILE A 78 -8.83 -10.11 8.61
C ILE A 78 -9.68 -8.97 8.04
N ASP A 79 -9.70 -7.81 8.69
CA ASP A 79 -10.46 -6.66 8.23
C ASP A 79 -10.03 -6.23 6.82
N ILE A 80 -8.73 -6.20 6.57
CA ILE A 80 -8.19 -5.82 5.25
C ILE A 80 -8.55 -6.86 4.19
N PHE A 81 -8.38 -8.14 4.48
CA PHE A 81 -8.67 -9.20 3.50
C PHE A 81 -10.16 -9.38 3.21
N ASN A 82 -11.03 -8.86 4.07
CA ASN A 82 -12.49 -8.92 3.86
C ASN A 82 -13.06 -7.68 3.16
N ILE A 83 -12.21 -6.75 2.78
CA ILE A 83 -12.63 -5.62 1.97
C ILE A 83 -12.79 -6.08 0.51
#